data_dc9e2743ff169821a9417a9efacb5a8f
#
_entry.id   dc9e2743ff169821a9417a9efacb5a8f
#
_cell.length_a   1.000
_cell.length_b   1.000
_cell.length_c   1.000
_cell.angle_alpha   90.00
_cell.angle_beta   90.00
_cell.angle_gamma   90.00
#
_symmetry.space_group_name_H-M   'P 1'
#
loop_
_entity.id
_entity.type
_entity.pdbx_description
1 polymer ?
#
loop_
_entity_poly.entity_id
_entity_poly.type
_entity_poly.pdbx_seq_one_letter_code
_entity_poly.pdbx_strand_id
1 'polypeptide(L)'
;QVCKRAVIVGGGLIGIELAEMLRSRNIPVTFLVREKSFWNDVLPDQESEMINRHIREHHVDLRLSTQLREIKANASGQVTSVIIEETGEEIFCDVVGLTAGVSPNIDFVKDSNIVTGRGIKVNRFLETNIANIYAIGDCAEQQEPMGERKAIEAVWYTGRMMGETLAQTICNHRTAYHPGHWFNSAKFFDIEYQTYGWVWAKPKENEARFYWEHKNGKMCIHLNYDKNTH
;
A
#
# COMPACT_ATOMS: atom_id res chain seq x y z
N GLN A 1 4.36 28.23 -5.42
CA GLN A 1 2.89 28.20 -5.51
C GLN A 1 2.34 27.79 -4.15
N VAL A 2 1.34 28.50 -3.63
CA VAL A 2 0.67 28.14 -2.38
C VAL A 2 -0.45 27.14 -2.74
N CYS A 3 -0.37 25.92 -2.22
CA CYS A 3 -1.43 24.93 -2.41
C CYS A 3 -2.65 25.32 -1.55
N LYS A 4 -3.79 25.55 -2.17
CA LYS A 4 -5.06 25.89 -1.51
C LYS A 4 -6.04 24.72 -1.51
N ARG A 5 -5.92 23.78 -2.45
CA ARG A 5 -6.74 22.59 -2.57
C ARG A 5 -5.97 21.49 -3.30
N ALA A 6 -6.07 20.27 -2.83
CA ALA A 6 -5.45 19.11 -3.43
C ALA A 6 -6.48 18.03 -3.81
N VAL A 7 -6.20 17.32 -4.89
CA VAL A 7 -6.88 16.09 -5.26
C VAL A 7 -5.90 14.92 -5.16
N ILE A 8 -6.29 13.85 -4.50
CA ILE A 8 -5.51 12.62 -4.40
C ILE A 8 -6.24 11.52 -5.16
N VAL A 9 -5.50 10.71 -5.92
CA VAL A 9 -6.03 9.62 -6.73
C VAL A 9 -5.38 8.31 -6.31
N GLY A 10 -6.17 7.36 -5.83
CA GLY A 10 -5.71 6.02 -5.45
C GLY A 10 -5.93 5.69 -3.97
N GLY A 11 -6.78 4.70 -3.70
CA GLY A 11 -7.25 4.29 -2.37
C GLY A 11 -6.29 3.39 -1.58
N GLY A 12 -4.99 3.70 -1.57
CA GLY A 12 -3.96 2.97 -0.84
C GLY A 12 -3.29 3.79 0.26
N LEU A 13 -2.28 3.19 0.92
CA LEU A 13 -1.56 3.79 2.05
C LEU A 13 -0.90 5.12 1.69
N ILE A 14 -0.23 5.22 0.55
CA ILE A 14 0.43 6.46 0.11
C ILE A 14 -0.59 7.60 0.00
N GLY A 15 -1.78 7.29 -0.52
CA GLY A 15 -2.86 8.27 -0.69
C GLY A 15 -3.35 8.83 0.64
N ILE A 16 -3.60 7.97 1.62
CA ILE A 16 -4.11 8.43 2.93
C ILE A 16 -3.03 9.17 3.73
N GLU A 17 -1.77 8.75 3.67
CA GLU A 17 -0.65 9.46 4.29
C GLU A 17 -0.49 10.87 3.70
N LEU A 18 -0.59 11.00 2.37
CA LEU A 18 -0.58 12.31 1.71
C LEU A 18 -1.79 13.16 2.13
N ALA A 19 -2.98 12.55 2.26
CA ALA A 19 -4.18 13.24 2.74
C ALA A 19 -3.98 13.76 4.17
N GLU A 20 -3.45 12.95 5.07
CA GLU A 20 -3.12 13.34 6.45
C GLU A 20 -2.15 14.52 6.48
N MET A 21 -1.07 14.45 5.68
CA MET A 21 -0.06 15.52 5.60
C MET A 21 -0.63 16.84 5.08
N LEU A 22 -1.54 16.80 4.13
CA LEU A 22 -2.21 17.99 3.60
C LEU A 22 -3.22 18.55 4.60
N ARG A 23 -4.04 17.67 5.23
CA ARG A 23 -5.03 18.07 6.24
C ARG A 23 -4.37 18.66 7.48
N SER A 24 -3.22 18.15 7.92
CA SER A 24 -2.45 18.74 9.04
C SER A 24 -2.00 20.19 8.77
N ARG A 25 -2.00 20.60 7.51
CA ARG A 25 -1.72 21.98 7.06
C ARG A 25 -2.98 22.76 6.69
N ASN A 26 -4.16 22.27 7.06
CA ASN A 26 -5.46 22.85 6.73
C ASN A 26 -5.72 22.99 5.21
N ILE A 27 -5.10 22.16 4.38
CA ILE A 27 -5.36 22.10 2.94
C ILE A 27 -6.57 21.20 2.71
N PRO A 28 -7.67 21.67 2.08
CA PRO A 28 -8.77 20.84 1.68
C PRO A 28 -8.32 19.75 0.69
N VAL A 29 -8.79 18.52 0.92
CA VAL A 29 -8.46 17.35 0.11
C VAL A 29 -9.73 16.70 -0.42
N THR A 30 -9.78 16.48 -1.74
CA THR A 30 -10.70 15.53 -2.37
C THR A 30 -9.91 14.25 -2.68
N PHE A 31 -10.39 13.10 -2.22
CA PHE A 31 -9.73 11.81 -2.34
C PHE A 31 -10.54 10.88 -3.24
N LEU A 32 -10.03 10.63 -4.45
CA LEU A 32 -10.67 9.81 -5.47
C LEU A 32 -10.21 8.35 -5.33
N VAL A 33 -11.16 7.46 -5.08
CA VAL A 33 -10.96 6.03 -4.91
C VAL A 33 -11.81 5.30 -5.94
N ARG A 34 -11.18 4.58 -6.86
CA ARG A 34 -11.86 3.83 -7.92
C ARG A 34 -12.75 2.72 -7.36
N GLU A 35 -12.34 2.12 -6.27
CA GLU A 35 -13.01 1.02 -5.61
C GLU A 35 -14.24 1.52 -4.83
N LYS A 36 -15.12 0.59 -4.44
CA LYS A 36 -16.34 0.88 -3.67
C LYS A 36 -16.07 1.28 -2.22
N SER A 37 -14.88 1.01 -1.74
CA SER A 37 -14.44 1.30 -0.37
C SER A 37 -12.93 1.48 -0.35
N PHE A 38 -12.43 2.23 0.64
CA PHE A 38 -11.00 2.47 0.79
C PHE A 38 -10.27 1.17 1.11
N TRP A 39 -9.22 0.88 0.36
CA TRP A 39 -8.28 -0.23 0.54
C TRP A 39 -8.94 -1.62 0.65
N ASN A 40 -10.07 -1.81 -0.01
CA ASN A 40 -10.92 -3.00 0.08
C ASN A 40 -10.32 -4.29 -0.52
N ASP A 41 -9.19 -4.19 -1.23
CA ASP A 41 -8.42 -5.36 -1.68
C ASP A 41 -7.57 -5.95 -0.54
N VAL A 42 -7.39 -5.21 0.55
CA VAL A 42 -6.60 -5.58 1.73
C VAL A 42 -7.47 -5.70 2.97
N LEU A 43 -8.26 -4.66 3.26
CA LEU A 43 -9.15 -4.64 4.42
C LEU A 43 -10.45 -5.40 4.13
N PRO A 44 -10.94 -6.23 5.06
CA PRO A 44 -12.32 -6.70 5.04
C PRO A 44 -13.34 -5.55 5.03
N ASP A 45 -14.55 -5.82 4.55
CA ASP A 45 -15.58 -4.80 4.31
C ASP A 45 -15.87 -3.93 5.54
N GLN A 46 -15.97 -4.55 6.73
CA GLN A 46 -16.30 -3.84 7.97
C GLN A 46 -15.21 -2.87 8.41
N GLU A 47 -13.93 -3.31 8.31
CA GLU A 47 -12.77 -2.45 8.61
C GLU A 47 -12.67 -1.32 7.58
N SER A 48 -12.82 -1.65 6.30
CA SER A 48 -12.79 -0.68 5.22
C SER A 48 -13.87 0.39 5.40
N GLU A 49 -15.08 0.01 5.82
CA GLU A 49 -16.17 0.96 6.11
C GLU A 49 -15.89 1.82 7.35
N MET A 50 -15.28 1.24 8.40
CA MET A 50 -14.83 2.01 9.56
C MET A 50 -13.82 3.09 9.14
N ILE A 51 -12.87 2.75 8.29
CA ILE A 51 -11.86 3.70 7.79
C ILE A 51 -12.50 4.74 6.85
N ASN A 52 -13.48 4.37 6.00
CA ASN A 52 -14.22 5.33 5.18
C ASN A 52 -14.89 6.42 6.04
N ARG A 53 -15.55 6.03 7.13
CA ARG A 53 -16.16 6.98 8.06
C ARG A 53 -15.11 7.88 8.69
N HIS A 54 -14.00 7.30 9.14
CA HIS A 54 -12.90 8.01 9.78
C HIS A 54 -12.23 9.04 8.85
N ILE A 55 -11.99 8.70 7.59
CA ILE A 55 -11.48 9.63 6.57
C ILE A 55 -12.40 10.85 6.44
N ARG A 56 -13.73 10.63 6.39
CA ARG A 56 -14.70 11.72 6.29
C ARG A 56 -14.77 12.58 7.56
N GLU A 57 -14.65 11.98 8.76
CA GLU A 57 -14.54 12.70 10.03
C GLU A 57 -13.34 13.65 10.08
N HIS A 58 -12.25 13.32 9.39
CA HIS A 58 -11.10 14.20 9.20
C HIS A 58 -11.29 15.24 8.08
N HIS A 59 -12.54 15.48 7.66
CA HIS A 59 -12.90 16.49 6.65
C HIS A 59 -12.21 16.29 5.31
N VAL A 60 -11.99 15.06 4.91
CA VAL A 60 -11.58 14.68 3.55
C VAL A 60 -12.83 14.37 2.74
N ASP A 61 -12.95 15.00 1.57
CA ASP A 61 -14.01 14.68 0.59
C ASP A 61 -13.65 13.35 -0.11
N LEU A 62 -14.05 12.23 0.54
CA LEU A 62 -13.81 10.88 0.03
C LEU A 62 -14.85 10.50 -1.01
N ARG A 63 -14.41 10.41 -2.27
CA ARG A 63 -15.19 9.99 -3.43
C ARG A 63 -14.85 8.54 -3.79
N LEU A 64 -15.74 7.62 -3.43
CA LEU A 64 -15.66 6.19 -3.76
C LEU A 64 -16.27 5.93 -5.13
N SER A 65 -15.88 4.82 -5.78
CA SER A 65 -16.29 4.45 -7.14
C SER A 65 -16.08 5.60 -8.13
N THR A 66 -14.97 6.33 -7.98
CA THR A 66 -14.69 7.56 -8.71
C THR A 66 -13.30 7.51 -9.33
N GLN A 67 -13.23 7.69 -10.64
CA GLN A 67 -11.99 7.66 -11.41
C GLN A 67 -11.62 9.03 -11.96
N LEU A 68 -10.33 9.29 -12.01
CA LEU A 68 -9.77 10.44 -12.71
C LEU A 68 -9.79 10.18 -14.22
N ARG A 69 -10.39 11.10 -15.00
CA ARG A 69 -10.32 11.08 -16.46
C ARG A 69 -9.17 11.92 -17.00
N GLU A 70 -9.01 13.14 -16.49
CA GLU A 70 -8.09 14.13 -17.05
C GLU A 70 -7.57 15.07 -15.98
N ILE A 71 -6.33 15.51 -16.14
CA ILE A 71 -5.73 16.61 -15.38
C ILE A 71 -5.56 17.80 -16.32
N LYS A 72 -6.17 18.93 -15.97
CA LYS A 72 -6.02 20.18 -16.74
C LYS A 72 -4.91 21.05 -16.17
N ALA A 73 -4.22 21.74 -17.06
CA ALA A 73 -3.16 22.68 -16.72
C ALA A 73 -3.36 24.03 -17.43
N ASN A 74 -2.80 25.08 -16.83
CA ASN A 74 -2.72 26.39 -17.49
C ASN A 74 -1.60 26.41 -18.55
N ALA A 75 -1.45 27.55 -19.22
CA ALA A 75 -0.42 27.76 -20.25
C ALA A 75 1.03 27.61 -19.74
N SER A 76 1.24 27.71 -18.41
CA SER A 76 2.54 27.50 -17.76
C SER A 76 2.78 26.05 -17.31
N GLY A 77 1.88 25.11 -17.63
CA GLY A 77 1.96 23.70 -17.25
C GLY A 77 1.62 23.43 -15.78
N GLN A 78 1.02 24.39 -15.07
CA GLN A 78 0.58 24.21 -13.69
C GLN A 78 -0.82 23.64 -13.67
N VAL A 79 -1.06 22.65 -12.80
CA VAL A 79 -2.39 22.05 -12.57
C VAL A 79 -3.42 23.12 -12.19
N THR A 80 -4.60 23.05 -12.75
CA THR A 80 -5.74 23.93 -12.44
C THR A 80 -6.97 23.16 -11.98
N SER A 81 -7.18 21.95 -12.50
CA SER A 81 -8.34 21.13 -12.17
C SER A 81 -8.15 19.67 -12.59
N VAL A 82 -9.06 18.83 -12.16
CA VAL A 82 -9.24 17.45 -12.65
C VAL A 82 -10.66 17.24 -13.13
N ILE A 83 -10.85 16.31 -14.06
CA ILE A 83 -12.17 15.87 -14.54
C ILE A 83 -12.44 14.47 -14.07
N ILE A 84 -13.61 14.24 -13.49
CA ILE A 84 -14.11 12.95 -13.04
C ILE A 84 -14.67 12.18 -14.26
N GLU A 85 -14.32 10.88 -14.35
CA GLU A 85 -14.74 10.03 -15.47
C GLU A 85 -16.25 9.80 -15.48
N GLU A 86 -16.84 9.45 -14.35
CA GLU A 86 -18.24 9.02 -14.27
C GLU A 86 -19.24 10.14 -14.49
N THR A 87 -18.89 11.37 -14.10
CA THR A 87 -19.83 12.49 -14.05
C THR A 87 -19.46 13.63 -15.01
N GLY A 88 -18.20 13.72 -15.42
CA GLY A 88 -17.66 14.89 -16.11
C GLY A 88 -17.48 16.11 -15.20
N GLU A 89 -17.68 15.97 -13.87
CA GLU A 89 -17.46 17.03 -12.89
C GLU A 89 -16.03 17.55 -12.96
N GLU A 90 -15.88 18.86 -12.95
CA GLU A 90 -14.57 19.53 -12.87
C GLU A 90 -14.28 19.98 -11.43
N ILE A 91 -13.19 19.47 -10.85
CA ILE A 91 -12.75 19.83 -9.50
C ILE A 91 -11.48 20.67 -9.59
N PHE A 92 -11.56 21.94 -9.21
CA PHE A 92 -10.42 22.85 -9.21
C PHE A 92 -9.43 22.47 -8.09
N CYS A 93 -8.14 22.43 -8.42
CA CYS A 93 -7.07 22.10 -7.47
C CYS A 93 -5.73 22.69 -7.93
N ASP A 94 -4.81 22.83 -6.98
CA ASP A 94 -3.44 23.31 -7.22
C ASP A 94 -2.42 22.17 -7.27
N VAL A 95 -2.79 21.00 -6.72
CA VAL A 95 -1.95 19.80 -6.64
C VAL A 95 -2.79 18.56 -6.90
N VAL A 96 -2.23 17.64 -7.68
CA VAL A 96 -2.77 16.28 -7.86
C VAL A 96 -1.73 15.27 -7.38
N GLY A 97 -2.08 14.45 -6.39
CA GLY A 97 -1.30 13.31 -5.93
C GLY A 97 -1.73 12.03 -6.64
N LEU A 98 -0.93 11.51 -7.55
CA LEU A 98 -1.18 10.21 -8.18
C LEU A 98 -0.56 9.10 -7.34
N THR A 99 -1.40 8.35 -6.62
CA THR A 99 -0.98 7.30 -5.69
C THR A 99 -1.59 5.94 -6.03
N ALA A 100 -1.82 5.70 -7.33
CA ALA A 100 -2.51 4.52 -7.87
C ALA A 100 -1.63 3.25 -7.92
N GLY A 101 -0.62 3.16 -7.10
CA GLY A 101 0.28 2.02 -6.99
C GLY A 101 1.71 2.32 -7.42
N VAL A 102 2.59 1.36 -7.12
CA VAL A 102 4.02 1.42 -7.42
C VAL A 102 4.47 0.13 -8.09
N SER A 103 5.57 0.21 -8.83
CA SER A 103 6.28 -0.95 -9.37
C SER A 103 7.75 -0.89 -8.98
N PRO A 104 8.43 -2.03 -8.84
CA PRO A 104 9.86 -2.06 -8.60
C PRO A 104 10.62 -1.25 -9.65
N ASN A 105 11.45 -0.30 -9.20
CA ASN A 105 12.32 0.44 -10.10
C ASN A 105 13.58 -0.38 -10.36
N ILE A 106 13.61 -1.12 -11.47
CA ILE A 106 14.72 -2.01 -11.87
C ILE A 106 15.34 -1.63 -13.21
N ASP A 107 14.98 -0.47 -13.76
CA ASP A 107 15.47 -0.02 -15.07
C ASP A 107 16.99 0.13 -15.12
N PHE A 108 17.60 0.46 -13.98
CA PHE A 108 19.06 0.62 -13.88
C PHE A 108 19.87 -0.67 -14.08
N VAL A 109 19.23 -1.85 -14.03
CA VAL A 109 19.89 -3.15 -14.27
C VAL A 109 19.54 -3.78 -15.63
N LYS A 110 18.72 -3.12 -16.45
CA LYS A 110 18.22 -3.68 -17.72
C LYS A 110 19.32 -4.11 -18.69
N ASP A 111 20.41 -3.34 -18.76
CA ASP A 111 21.52 -3.60 -19.66
C ASP A 111 22.64 -4.46 -19.03
N SER A 112 22.34 -5.04 -17.86
CA SER A 112 23.24 -5.95 -17.16
C SER A 112 22.86 -7.42 -17.41
N ASN A 113 23.72 -8.35 -16.98
CA ASN A 113 23.44 -9.78 -17.00
C ASN A 113 22.62 -10.26 -15.77
N ILE A 114 22.08 -9.33 -14.96
CA ILE A 114 21.25 -9.67 -13.81
C ILE A 114 19.89 -10.13 -14.31
N VAL A 115 19.43 -11.29 -13.86
CA VAL A 115 18.13 -11.83 -14.23
C VAL A 115 17.02 -11.07 -13.49
N THR A 116 16.09 -10.55 -14.25
CA THR A 116 14.92 -9.83 -13.75
C THR A 116 13.63 -10.49 -14.16
N GLY A 117 12.56 -10.23 -13.42
CA GLY A 117 11.17 -10.46 -13.77
C GLY A 117 10.42 -9.15 -13.59
N ARG A 118 9.47 -9.12 -12.67
CA ARG A 118 8.88 -7.87 -12.17
C ARG A 118 9.81 -7.12 -11.22
N GLY A 119 10.75 -7.85 -10.58
CA GLY A 119 11.82 -7.37 -9.74
C GLY A 119 13.16 -8.00 -10.13
N ILE A 120 14.19 -7.77 -9.35
CA ILE A 120 15.49 -8.45 -9.45
C ILE A 120 15.34 -9.83 -8.81
N LYS A 121 15.53 -10.90 -9.60
CA LYS A 121 15.34 -12.26 -9.09
C LYS A 121 16.44 -12.65 -8.11
N VAL A 122 16.03 -13.12 -6.95
CA VAL A 122 16.94 -13.60 -5.89
C VAL A 122 16.49 -14.96 -5.37
N ASN A 123 17.48 -15.73 -4.91
CA ASN A 123 17.25 -16.96 -4.18
C ASN A 123 16.96 -16.67 -2.69
N ARG A 124 16.81 -17.72 -1.87
CA ARG A 124 16.56 -17.59 -0.43
C ARG A 124 17.70 -16.93 0.38
N PHE A 125 18.87 -16.78 -0.20
CA PHE A 125 20.01 -16.08 0.42
C PHE A 125 20.12 -14.63 -0.08
N LEU A 126 19.09 -14.15 -0.82
CA LEU A 126 19.02 -12.81 -1.40
C LEU A 126 20.11 -12.58 -2.49
N GLU A 127 20.69 -13.67 -2.99
CA GLU A 127 21.70 -13.67 -4.05
C GLU A 127 21.02 -13.59 -5.43
N THR A 128 21.55 -12.76 -6.31
CA THR A 128 21.18 -12.76 -7.73
C THR A 128 21.88 -13.91 -8.47
N ASN A 129 21.68 -14.01 -9.78
CA ASN A 129 22.43 -14.94 -10.63
C ASN A 129 23.91 -14.55 -10.81
N ILE A 130 24.33 -13.36 -10.41
CA ILE A 130 25.72 -12.88 -10.49
C ILE A 130 26.36 -12.96 -9.10
N ALA A 131 27.51 -13.61 -9.02
CA ALA A 131 28.22 -13.77 -7.76
C ALA A 131 28.53 -12.41 -7.08
N ASN A 132 28.35 -12.37 -5.76
CA ASN A 132 28.56 -11.18 -4.93
C ASN A 132 27.63 -10.00 -5.24
N ILE A 133 26.53 -10.23 -5.97
CA ILE A 133 25.48 -9.25 -6.19
C ILE A 133 24.18 -9.75 -5.53
N TYR A 134 23.60 -8.90 -4.71
CA TYR A 134 22.41 -9.18 -3.91
C TYR A 134 21.32 -8.15 -4.22
N ALA A 135 20.05 -8.51 -3.98
CA ALA A 135 18.95 -7.55 -4.01
C ALA A 135 18.02 -7.77 -2.81
N ILE A 136 17.57 -6.66 -2.21
CA ILE A 136 16.68 -6.64 -1.05
C ILE A 136 15.65 -5.53 -1.18
N GLY A 137 14.59 -5.60 -0.36
CA GLY A 137 13.53 -4.60 -0.32
C GLY A 137 12.59 -4.69 -1.52
N ASP A 138 11.98 -3.57 -1.86
CA ASP A 138 10.88 -3.45 -2.83
C ASP A 138 11.23 -3.91 -4.25
N CYS A 139 12.50 -3.90 -4.61
CA CYS A 139 12.96 -4.33 -5.93
C CYS A 139 13.33 -5.82 -6.02
N ALA A 140 13.40 -6.54 -4.88
CA ALA A 140 13.75 -7.95 -4.85
C ALA A 140 12.54 -8.84 -5.17
N GLU A 141 12.73 -9.79 -6.10
CA GLU A 141 11.75 -10.80 -6.47
C GLU A 141 12.26 -12.17 -6.02
N GLN A 142 11.62 -12.75 -5.00
CA GLN A 142 11.92 -14.10 -4.52
C GLN A 142 11.57 -15.13 -5.58
N GLN A 143 12.51 -15.98 -5.99
CA GLN A 143 12.25 -17.06 -6.93
C GLN A 143 11.36 -18.15 -6.32
N GLU A 144 11.49 -18.37 -5.02
CA GLU A 144 10.75 -19.36 -4.24
C GLU A 144 10.12 -18.69 -3.01
N PRO A 145 8.97 -18.00 -3.17
CA PRO A 145 8.27 -17.40 -2.04
C PRO A 145 7.81 -18.45 -1.03
N MET A 146 7.89 -18.16 0.25
CA MET A 146 7.54 -19.09 1.32
C MET A 146 6.04 -19.02 1.65
N GLY A 147 5.36 -20.18 1.64
CA GLY A 147 3.95 -20.25 1.99
C GLY A 147 3.08 -19.35 1.09
N GLU A 148 2.29 -18.49 1.70
CA GLU A 148 1.40 -17.55 0.99
C GLU A 148 2.04 -16.20 0.69
N ARG A 149 3.36 -16.05 0.92
CA ARG A 149 4.09 -14.83 0.62
C ARG A 149 4.10 -14.52 -0.88
N LYS A 150 4.04 -13.24 -1.21
CA LYS A 150 4.22 -12.78 -2.59
C LYS A 150 5.70 -12.81 -2.96
N ALA A 151 6.00 -13.02 -4.23
CA ALA A 151 7.39 -12.95 -4.72
C ALA A 151 8.03 -11.56 -4.51
N ILE A 152 7.23 -10.51 -4.58
CA ILE A 152 7.63 -9.13 -4.29
C ILE A 152 6.72 -8.61 -3.19
N GLU A 153 7.32 -8.10 -2.12
CA GLU A 153 6.62 -7.52 -0.97
C GLU A 153 7.18 -6.11 -0.71
N ALA A 154 6.54 -5.11 -1.30
CA ALA A 154 6.87 -3.70 -1.10
C ALA A 154 6.35 -3.22 0.28
N VAL A 155 6.96 -3.72 1.35
CA VAL A 155 6.61 -3.45 2.75
C VAL A 155 7.89 -3.17 3.54
N TRP A 156 7.88 -2.10 4.29
CA TRP A 156 9.04 -1.65 5.07
C TRP A 156 9.63 -2.76 5.97
N TYR A 157 8.78 -3.51 6.67
CA TYR A 157 9.23 -4.60 7.56
C TYR A 157 9.92 -5.73 6.79
N THR A 158 9.41 -6.10 5.62
CA THR A 158 10.03 -7.10 4.73
C THR A 158 11.41 -6.64 4.30
N GLY A 159 11.53 -5.40 3.82
CA GLY A 159 12.82 -4.82 3.42
C GLY A 159 13.84 -4.79 4.56
N ARG A 160 13.41 -4.42 5.76
CA ARG A 160 14.24 -4.44 6.96
C ARG A 160 14.75 -5.86 7.30
N MET A 161 13.87 -6.86 7.35
CA MET A 161 14.25 -8.25 7.64
C MET A 161 15.20 -8.83 6.58
N MET A 162 15.00 -8.48 5.30
CA MET A 162 15.95 -8.82 4.23
C MET A 162 17.32 -8.18 4.49
N GLY A 163 17.36 -6.91 4.89
CA GLY A 163 18.60 -6.20 5.23
C GLY A 163 19.33 -6.84 6.41
N GLU A 164 18.62 -7.16 7.48
CA GLU A 164 19.18 -7.85 8.66
C GLU A 164 19.74 -9.24 8.30
N THR A 165 19.06 -9.98 7.41
CA THR A 165 19.53 -11.28 6.91
C THR A 165 20.78 -11.13 6.02
N LEU A 166 20.74 -10.20 5.09
CA LEU A 166 21.86 -9.98 4.17
C LEU A 166 23.11 -9.50 4.92
N ALA A 167 22.96 -8.68 5.95
CA ALA A 167 24.07 -8.23 6.78
C ALA A 167 24.86 -9.41 7.37
N GLN A 168 24.20 -10.47 7.80
CA GLN A 168 24.87 -11.69 8.31
C GLN A 168 25.67 -12.37 7.21
N THR A 169 25.08 -12.50 6.01
CA THR A 169 25.78 -13.09 4.85
C THR A 169 27.03 -12.30 4.46
N ILE A 170 26.97 -10.97 4.44
CA ILE A 170 28.11 -10.09 4.18
C ILE A 170 29.19 -10.22 5.25
N CYS A 171 28.81 -10.49 6.50
CA CYS A 171 29.71 -10.76 7.62
C CYS A 171 30.20 -12.23 7.68
N ASN A 172 30.17 -12.96 6.59
CA ASN A 172 30.60 -14.35 6.43
C ASN A 172 29.73 -15.41 7.17
N HIS A 173 28.49 -15.04 7.53
CA HIS A 173 27.49 -15.97 8.04
C HIS A 173 26.36 -16.13 7.04
N ARG A 174 26.57 -16.92 5.96
CA ARG A 174 25.59 -17.12 4.90
C ARG A 174 24.27 -17.61 5.48
N THR A 175 23.28 -16.71 5.52
CA THR A 175 22.00 -16.90 6.20
C THR A 175 20.84 -16.86 5.20
N ALA A 176 19.96 -17.86 5.24
CA ALA A 176 18.77 -17.89 4.42
C ALA A 176 17.71 -16.93 5.00
N TYR A 177 17.05 -16.19 4.10
CA TYR A 177 15.92 -15.34 4.48
C TYR A 177 14.71 -16.16 4.88
N HIS A 178 14.22 -15.93 6.09
CA HIS A 178 13.01 -16.53 6.66
C HIS A 178 12.08 -15.42 7.15
N PRO A 179 11.05 -15.05 6.37
CA PRO A 179 10.17 -13.93 6.73
C PRO A 179 9.27 -14.19 7.95
N GLY A 180 9.16 -15.45 8.42
CA GLY A 180 8.26 -15.80 9.51
C GLY A 180 6.78 -15.54 9.19
N HIS A 181 5.98 -15.32 10.24
CA HIS A 181 4.58 -14.94 10.07
C HIS A 181 4.46 -13.57 9.41
N TRP A 182 3.40 -13.40 8.61
CA TRP A 182 3.09 -12.10 8.04
C TRP A 182 2.71 -11.11 9.15
N PHE A 183 3.19 -9.91 9.06
CA PHE A 183 2.73 -8.79 9.86
C PHE A 183 2.92 -7.48 9.12
N ASN A 184 2.08 -6.52 9.40
CA ASN A 184 2.20 -5.17 8.86
C ASN A 184 1.55 -4.18 9.84
N SER A 185 1.89 -2.92 9.71
CA SER A 185 1.21 -1.82 10.38
C SER A 185 1.03 -0.64 9.43
N ALA A 186 0.00 0.14 9.68
CA ALA A 186 -0.30 1.37 8.98
C ALA A 186 -0.95 2.35 9.95
N LYS A 187 -1.10 3.59 9.52
CA LYS A 187 -1.82 4.61 10.26
C LYS A 187 -2.80 5.31 9.33
N PHE A 188 -4.02 5.47 9.81
CA PHE A 188 -5.10 6.17 9.11
C PHE A 188 -5.53 7.36 9.96
N PHE A 189 -4.88 8.52 9.80
CA PHE A 189 -4.99 9.66 10.69
C PHE A 189 -4.62 9.30 12.15
N ASP A 190 -5.58 9.16 13.05
CA ASP A 190 -5.38 8.80 14.47
C ASP A 190 -5.76 7.34 14.79
N ILE A 191 -6.10 6.53 13.78
CA ILE A 191 -6.28 5.07 13.93
C ILE A 191 -4.99 4.35 13.56
N GLU A 192 -4.44 3.58 14.49
CA GLU A 192 -3.33 2.66 14.25
C GLU A 192 -3.87 1.30 13.81
N TYR A 193 -3.40 0.82 12.67
CA TYR A 193 -3.71 -0.49 12.12
C TYR A 193 -2.53 -1.43 12.33
N GLN A 194 -2.81 -2.63 12.83
CA GLN A 194 -1.84 -3.70 12.96
C GLN A 194 -2.47 -5.01 12.52
N THR A 195 -1.75 -5.80 11.72
CA THR A 195 -2.16 -7.15 11.33
C THR A 195 -1.06 -8.16 11.62
N TYR A 196 -1.46 -9.33 12.08
CA TYR A 196 -0.61 -10.50 12.33
C TYR A 196 -1.25 -11.72 11.66
N GLY A 197 -0.46 -12.45 10.88
CA GLY A 197 -0.99 -13.47 9.98
C GLY A 197 -1.75 -12.88 8.80
N TRP A 198 -2.38 -13.74 8.01
CA TRP A 198 -3.13 -13.32 6.85
C TRP A 198 -4.59 -13.04 7.21
N VAL A 199 -5.02 -11.81 7.06
CA VAL A 199 -6.43 -11.39 7.13
C VAL A 199 -6.84 -10.95 5.74
N TRP A 200 -7.54 -11.84 5.03
CA TRP A 200 -7.92 -11.59 3.64
C TRP A 200 -9.16 -10.70 3.56
N ALA A 201 -9.24 -9.82 2.59
CA ALA A 201 -10.45 -9.04 2.32
C ALA A 201 -11.67 -9.95 2.13
N LYS A 202 -11.48 -11.12 1.52
CA LYS A 202 -12.50 -12.19 1.44
C LYS A 202 -12.00 -13.43 2.17
N PRO A 203 -12.83 -14.07 3.04
CA PRO A 203 -12.44 -15.27 3.75
C PRO A 203 -12.21 -16.42 2.77
N LYS A 204 -11.30 -17.33 3.13
CA LYS A 204 -11.18 -18.62 2.48
C LYS A 204 -12.35 -19.53 2.90
N GLU A 205 -12.57 -20.60 2.15
CA GLU A 205 -13.72 -21.51 2.36
C GLU A 205 -13.75 -22.13 3.76
N ASN A 206 -12.60 -22.49 4.29
CA ASN A 206 -12.45 -23.09 5.63
C ASN A 206 -12.27 -22.06 6.76
N GLU A 207 -12.25 -20.75 6.46
CA GLU A 207 -12.09 -19.70 7.46
C GLU A 207 -13.44 -19.22 8.00
N ALA A 208 -13.46 -18.93 9.28
CA ALA A 208 -14.49 -18.16 9.95
C ALA A 208 -13.90 -16.82 10.42
N ARG A 209 -14.78 -15.87 10.67
CA ARG A 209 -14.43 -14.53 11.06
C ARG A 209 -15.16 -14.12 12.31
N PHE A 210 -14.48 -13.38 13.16
CA PHE A 210 -15.06 -12.60 14.23
C PHE A 210 -14.68 -11.13 14.02
N TYR A 211 -15.67 -10.26 14.09
CA TYR A 211 -15.47 -8.81 14.05
C TYR A 211 -16.17 -8.14 15.21
N TRP A 212 -15.46 -7.26 15.86
CA TRP A 212 -16.01 -6.40 16.90
C TRP A 212 -15.53 -4.97 16.66
N GLU A 213 -16.46 -4.02 16.77
CA GLU A 213 -16.16 -2.59 16.68
C GLU A 213 -16.63 -1.89 17.96
N HIS A 214 -15.79 -1.08 18.52
CA HIS A 214 -16.15 -0.27 19.67
C HIS A 214 -17.12 0.83 19.24
N LYS A 215 -18.08 1.20 20.12
CA LYS A 215 -19.15 2.16 19.86
C LYS A 215 -18.68 3.56 19.45
N ASN A 216 -17.40 3.93 19.71
CA ASN A 216 -16.85 5.20 19.25
C ASN A 216 -16.41 5.18 17.77
N GLY A 217 -16.48 4.03 17.09
CA GLY A 217 -16.12 3.90 15.68
C GLY A 217 -14.63 4.01 15.35
N LYS A 218 -13.75 3.96 16.37
CA LYS A 218 -12.28 4.18 16.21
C LYS A 218 -11.42 2.99 16.61
N MET A 219 -12.01 1.91 17.03
CA MET A 219 -11.31 0.68 17.40
C MET A 219 -12.11 -0.52 16.95
N CYS A 220 -11.43 -1.49 16.36
CA CYS A 220 -12.01 -2.78 16.03
C CYS A 220 -11.03 -3.92 16.30
N ILE A 221 -11.55 -5.11 16.36
CA ILE A 221 -10.81 -6.36 16.35
C ILE A 221 -11.43 -7.24 15.27
N HIS A 222 -10.57 -7.74 14.37
CA HIS A 222 -10.95 -8.72 13.37
C HIS A 222 -10.07 -9.96 13.53
N LEU A 223 -10.69 -11.12 13.67
CA LEU A 223 -9.99 -12.40 13.78
C LEU A 223 -10.44 -13.31 12.64
N ASN A 224 -9.47 -13.88 11.93
CA ASN A 224 -9.69 -15.02 11.04
C ASN A 224 -9.18 -16.27 11.74
N TYR A 225 -9.95 -17.34 11.69
CA TYR A 225 -9.56 -18.63 12.25
C TYR A 225 -10.09 -19.78 11.38
N ASP A 226 -9.39 -20.91 11.41
CA ASP A 226 -9.83 -22.12 10.73
C ASP A 226 -11.03 -22.72 11.48
N LYS A 227 -12.09 -23.09 10.74
CA LYS A 227 -13.34 -23.63 11.32
C LYS A 227 -13.17 -24.98 12.03
N ASN A 228 -12.12 -25.72 11.69
CA ASN A 228 -11.91 -27.07 12.17
C ASN A 228 -10.89 -27.16 13.31
N THR A 229 -9.92 -26.24 13.32
CA THR A 229 -8.83 -26.28 14.30
C THR A 229 -8.90 -25.16 15.35
N HIS A 230 -9.76 -24.16 15.12
CA HIS A 230 -9.96 -22.95 15.95
C HIS A 230 -8.72 -22.14 16.22
#